data_9bfe7e4b4599c180ee28720276c3d052
#
_entry.id   9bfe7e4b4599c180ee28720276c3d052
#
_cell.length_a   1.000
_cell.length_b   1.000
_cell.length_c   1.000
_cell.angle_alpha   90.00
_cell.angle_beta   90.00
_cell.angle_gamma   90.00
#
_symmetry.space_group_name_H-M   'P 1'
#
loop_
_entity.id
_entity.type
_entity.pdbx_description
1 polymer ?
#
loop_
_entity_poly.entity_id
_entity_poly.type
_entity_poly.pdbx_seq_one_letter_code
_entity_poly.pdbx_strand_id
1 'polypeptide(L)'
;MKSKIIEQIENPLLERDEFLFEIINETLPTKKEIIAELGKDPELTVIQKINNNFGKNSFSIKIYVYKSKESKEKYTIIPKKVRLKLAEEKRALEAELKKKKQQEKEAKEKELELKKGEEIKDGN
;
A
#
# COMPACT_ATOMS: atom_id res chain seq x y z
N MET A 1 6.55 21.92 18.83
CA MET A 1 5.79 20.67 18.95
C MET A 1 6.58 19.70 19.81
N LYS A 2 5.97 19.25 20.88
CA LYS A 2 6.57 18.25 21.77
C LYS A 2 5.84 16.94 21.61
N SER A 3 6.56 15.84 21.49
CA SER A 3 5.99 14.52 21.28
C SER A 3 6.47 13.53 22.33
N LYS A 4 5.62 12.61 22.73
CA LYS A 4 5.92 11.58 23.72
C LYS A 4 5.20 10.28 23.36
N ILE A 5 5.93 9.17 23.41
CA ILE A 5 5.33 7.84 23.28
C ILE A 5 4.84 7.42 24.66
N ILE A 6 3.54 7.22 24.82
CA ILE A 6 2.93 6.81 26.09
C ILE A 6 2.99 5.30 26.22
N GLU A 7 2.62 4.59 25.17
CA GLU A 7 2.50 3.14 25.17
C GLU A 7 2.96 2.57 23.83
N GLN A 8 3.66 1.45 23.89
CA GLN A 8 4.07 0.69 22.71
C GLN A 8 3.75 -0.77 22.95
N ILE A 9 2.94 -1.34 22.07
CA ILE A 9 2.54 -2.75 22.12
C ILE A 9 2.89 -3.40 20.79
N GLU A 10 3.58 -4.53 20.84
CA GLU A 10 3.83 -5.36 19.67
C GLU A 10 2.69 -6.35 19.48
N ASN A 11 2.07 -6.38 18.29
CA ASN A 11 1.03 -7.33 17.94
C ASN A 11 1.54 -8.28 16.86
N PRO A 12 2.03 -9.49 17.26
CA PRO A 12 2.57 -10.44 16.31
C PRO A 12 1.52 -11.09 15.40
N LEU A 13 0.27 -11.18 15.85
CA LEU A 13 -0.83 -11.77 15.06
C LEU A 13 -1.16 -10.93 13.82
N LEU A 14 -1.16 -9.60 13.97
CA LEU A 14 -1.44 -8.66 12.89
C LEU A 14 -0.15 -8.10 12.25
N GLU A 15 1.00 -8.58 12.68
CA GLU A 15 2.31 -8.16 12.17
C GLU A 15 2.52 -6.64 12.21
N ARG A 16 2.13 -6.03 13.31
CA ARG A 16 2.24 -4.59 13.51
C ARG A 16 2.63 -4.21 14.92
N ASP A 17 3.21 -3.03 15.07
CA ASP A 17 3.43 -2.38 16.35
C ASP A 17 2.37 -1.30 16.56
N GLU A 18 1.78 -1.26 17.74
CA GLU A 18 0.77 -0.29 18.10
C GLU A 18 1.38 0.75 19.03
N PHE A 19 1.27 2.01 18.68
CA PHE A 19 1.78 3.13 19.46
C PHE A 19 0.64 4.01 19.93
N LEU A 20 0.65 4.37 21.20
CA LEU A 20 -0.11 5.49 21.74
C LEU A 20 0.83 6.67 21.90
N PHE A 21 0.61 7.67 21.10
CA PHE A 21 1.50 8.82 20.93
C PHE A 21 0.79 10.10 21.38
N GLU A 22 1.45 10.89 22.18
CA GLU A 22 0.91 12.19 22.61
C GLU A 22 1.73 13.32 22.00
N ILE A 23 1.06 14.24 21.35
CA ILE A 23 1.65 15.45 20.79
C ILE A 23 1.07 16.67 21.50
N ILE A 24 1.94 17.54 21.98
CA ILE A 24 1.57 18.82 22.55
C ILE A 24 1.78 19.88 21.49
N ASN A 25 0.68 20.45 20.99
CA ASN A 25 0.69 21.50 19.99
C ASN A 25 -0.54 22.38 20.15
N GLU A 26 -0.46 23.64 19.75
CA GLU A 26 -1.60 24.56 19.77
C GLU A 26 -2.65 24.24 18.70
N THR A 27 -2.21 23.74 17.57
CA THR A 27 -3.07 23.37 16.44
C THR A 27 -3.06 21.87 16.19
N LEU A 28 -4.11 21.36 15.54
CA LEU A 28 -4.20 19.96 15.17
C LEU A 28 -3.04 19.59 14.22
N PRO A 29 -2.18 18.63 14.57
CA PRO A 29 -1.07 18.24 13.71
C PRO A 29 -1.57 17.51 12.46
N THR A 30 -0.89 17.71 11.35
CA THR A 30 -1.16 16.99 10.10
C THR A 30 -0.61 15.55 10.17
N LYS A 31 -1.14 14.66 9.35
CA LYS A 31 -0.65 13.28 9.28
C LYS A 31 0.85 13.21 8.96
N LYS A 32 1.32 14.08 8.09
CA LYS A 32 2.75 14.15 7.72
C LYS A 32 3.63 14.55 8.90
N GLU A 33 3.21 15.52 9.69
CA GLU A 33 3.91 15.97 10.88
C GLU A 33 3.98 14.87 11.95
N ILE A 34 2.89 14.15 12.15
CA ILE A 34 2.81 13.03 13.08
C ILE A 34 3.79 11.91 12.69
N ILE A 35 3.81 11.54 11.42
CA ILE A 35 4.70 10.51 10.90
C ILE A 35 6.18 10.95 11.00
N ALA A 36 6.46 12.21 10.72
CA ALA A 36 7.80 12.76 10.84
C ALA A 36 8.31 12.75 12.31
N GLU A 37 7.44 13.11 13.25
CA GLU A 37 7.77 13.06 14.68
C GLU A 37 7.98 11.63 15.19
N LEU A 38 7.20 10.67 14.69
CA LEU A 38 7.37 9.27 15.05
C LEU A 38 8.69 8.67 14.50
N GLY A 39 9.16 9.18 13.36
CA GLY A 39 10.41 8.72 12.73
C GLY A 39 10.34 7.33 12.11
N LYS A 40 9.13 6.83 11.83
CA LYS A 40 8.91 5.54 11.18
C LYS A 40 8.61 5.70 9.69
N ASP A 41 8.68 4.58 8.95
CA ASP A 41 8.41 4.59 7.51
C ASP A 41 6.96 5.02 7.23
N PRO A 42 6.73 6.08 6.45
CA PRO A 42 5.39 6.57 6.16
C PRO A 42 4.54 5.58 5.36
N GLU A 43 5.14 4.74 4.56
CA GLU A 43 4.42 3.73 3.78
C GLU A 43 3.83 2.62 4.65
N LEU A 44 4.47 2.30 5.77
CA LEU A 44 4.06 1.25 6.70
C LEU A 44 3.23 1.78 7.88
N THR A 45 3.16 3.08 8.04
CA THR A 45 2.49 3.74 9.17
C THR A 45 1.05 4.09 8.83
N VAL A 46 0.13 3.69 9.70
CA VAL A 46 -1.29 4.02 9.59
C VAL A 46 -1.75 4.73 10.84
N ILE A 47 -2.30 5.92 10.68
CA ILE A 47 -2.91 6.68 11.78
C ILE A 47 -4.35 6.22 11.93
N GLN A 48 -4.65 5.54 13.03
CA GLN A 48 -5.99 5.02 13.28
C GLN A 48 -6.93 6.10 13.81
N LYS A 49 -6.49 6.83 14.83
CA LYS A 49 -7.35 7.76 15.55
C LYS A 49 -6.55 8.92 16.12
N ILE A 50 -7.10 10.11 16.02
CA ILE A 50 -6.57 11.32 16.65
C ILE A 50 -7.62 11.82 17.60
N ASN A 51 -7.32 11.84 18.90
CA ASN A 51 -8.19 12.36 19.94
C ASN A 51 -7.66 13.67 20.46
N ASN A 52 -8.50 14.69 20.50
CA ASN A 52 -8.20 15.94 21.17
C ASN A 52 -8.49 15.79 22.67
N ASN A 53 -7.52 16.13 23.51
CA ASN A 53 -7.72 16.17 24.96
C ASN A 53 -8.35 17.51 25.33
N PHE A 54 -9.63 17.50 25.66
CA PHE A 54 -10.39 18.70 25.99
C PHE A 54 -9.76 19.48 27.13
N GLY A 55 -9.62 20.79 26.94
CA GLY A 55 -9.01 21.70 27.92
C GLY A 55 -7.49 21.66 28.00
N LYS A 56 -6.83 20.90 27.15
CA LYS A 56 -5.37 20.80 27.02
C LYS A 56 -4.94 20.97 25.57
N ASN A 57 -3.77 21.54 25.35
CA ASN A 57 -3.18 21.65 24.01
C ASN A 57 -2.42 20.35 23.65
N SER A 58 -3.06 19.21 23.87
CA SER A 58 -2.48 17.90 23.59
C SER A 58 -3.43 17.02 22.80
N PHE A 59 -2.85 16.15 21.98
CA PHE A 59 -3.57 15.21 21.12
C PHE A 59 -3.05 13.81 21.38
N SER A 60 -3.95 12.87 21.64
CA SER A 60 -3.62 11.45 21.76
C SER A 60 -3.87 10.74 20.43
N ILE A 61 -2.86 10.12 19.88
CA ILE A 61 -2.90 9.53 18.55
C ILE A 61 -2.60 8.06 18.66
N LYS A 62 -3.47 7.23 18.10
CA LYS A 62 -3.20 5.79 17.89
C LYS A 62 -2.60 5.58 16.52
N ILE A 63 -1.42 4.98 16.49
CA ILE A 63 -0.67 4.72 15.28
C ILE A 63 -0.34 3.24 15.20
N TYR A 64 -0.51 2.67 14.03
CA TYR A 64 -0.09 1.31 13.72
C TYR A 64 1.05 1.34 12.71
N VAL A 65 2.15 0.68 13.02
CA VAL A 65 3.29 0.51 12.12
C VAL A 65 3.38 -0.96 11.74
N TYR A 66 3.09 -1.28 10.49
CA TYR A 66 3.14 -2.63 9.97
C TYR A 66 4.57 -3.05 9.63
N LYS A 67 4.87 -4.34 9.72
CA LYS A 67 6.20 -4.88 9.39
C LYS A 67 6.45 -4.95 7.89
N SER A 68 5.39 -5.12 7.09
CA SER A 68 5.46 -5.18 5.64
C SER A 68 4.26 -4.50 4.98
N LYS A 69 4.41 -4.13 3.70
CA LYS A 69 3.31 -3.55 2.90
C LYS A 69 2.16 -4.53 2.71
N GLU A 70 2.46 -5.81 2.57
CA GLU A 70 1.46 -6.89 2.44
C GLU A 70 0.60 -6.99 3.69
N SER A 71 1.21 -6.96 4.87
CA SER A 71 0.51 -6.96 6.15
C SER A 71 -0.36 -5.71 6.31
N LYS A 72 0.12 -4.56 5.89
CA LYS A 72 -0.65 -3.31 5.88
C LYS A 72 -1.90 -3.42 5.00
N GLU A 73 -1.77 -3.90 3.79
CA GLU A 73 -2.90 -4.09 2.86
C GLU A 73 -3.91 -5.11 3.38
N LYS A 74 -3.42 -6.19 3.99
CA LYS A 74 -4.25 -7.28 4.50
C LYS A 74 -5.07 -6.89 5.73
N TYR A 75 -4.47 -6.16 6.67
CA TYR A 75 -5.08 -5.88 7.98
C TYR A 75 -5.62 -4.46 8.14
N THR A 76 -5.33 -3.57 7.21
CA THR A 76 -5.87 -2.21 7.25
C THR A 76 -7.32 -2.21 6.77
N ILE A 77 -8.18 -1.51 7.51
CA ILE A 77 -9.58 -1.30 7.09
C ILE A 77 -9.60 -0.28 5.97
N ILE A 78 -9.97 -0.75 4.78
CA ILE A 78 -10.06 0.09 3.59
C ILE A 78 -11.53 0.43 3.35
N PRO A 79 -11.92 1.72 3.17
CA PRO A 79 -13.28 2.08 2.81
C PRO A 79 -13.75 1.38 1.52
N LYS A 80 -15.02 1.04 1.43
CA LYS A 80 -15.59 0.34 0.28
C LYS A 80 -15.32 1.04 -1.05
N LYS A 81 -15.38 2.37 -1.09
CA LYS A 81 -15.08 3.18 -2.29
C LYS A 81 -13.64 2.98 -2.78
N VAL A 82 -12.67 3.02 -1.87
CA VAL A 82 -11.25 2.81 -2.20
C VAL A 82 -11.01 1.36 -2.63
N ARG A 83 -11.66 0.42 -1.97
CA ARG A 83 -11.57 -1.01 -2.33
C ARG A 83 -12.08 -1.28 -3.73
N LEU A 84 -13.20 -0.67 -4.13
CA LEU A 84 -13.75 -0.79 -5.47
C LEU A 84 -12.81 -0.20 -6.53
N LYS A 85 -12.24 0.98 -6.27
CA LYS A 85 -11.25 1.60 -7.18
C LYS A 85 -10.01 0.74 -7.35
N LEU A 86 -9.46 0.20 -6.27
CA LEU A 86 -8.31 -0.71 -6.32
C LEU A 86 -8.62 -1.99 -7.09
N ALA A 87 -9.82 -2.54 -6.91
CA ALA A 87 -10.27 -3.72 -7.66
C ALA A 87 -10.40 -3.43 -9.16
N GLU A 88 -10.92 -2.28 -9.55
CA GLU A 88 -11.01 -1.84 -10.94
C GLU A 88 -9.63 -1.64 -11.57
N GLU A 89 -8.71 -1.00 -10.86
CA GLU A 89 -7.32 -0.82 -11.30
C GLU A 89 -6.60 -2.15 -11.50
N LYS A 90 -6.77 -3.09 -10.57
CA LYS A 90 -6.20 -4.44 -10.70
C LYS A 90 -6.76 -5.18 -11.90
N ARG A 91 -8.06 -5.11 -12.13
CA ARG A 91 -8.71 -5.72 -13.31
C ARG A 91 -8.21 -5.12 -14.61
N ALA A 92 -8.05 -3.79 -14.66
CA ALA A 92 -7.51 -3.09 -15.83
C ALA A 92 -6.07 -3.53 -16.12
N LEU A 93 -5.21 -3.61 -15.11
CA LEU A 93 -3.84 -4.07 -15.24
C LEU A 93 -3.76 -5.54 -15.70
N GLU A 94 -4.59 -6.41 -15.14
CA GLU A 94 -4.66 -7.82 -15.56
C GLU A 94 -5.13 -7.96 -17.01
N ALA A 95 -6.12 -7.15 -17.42
CA ALA A 95 -6.59 -7.15 -18.80
C ALA A 95 -5.51 -6.70 -19.77
N GLU A 96 -4.75 -5.66 -19.44
CA GLU A 96 -3.61 -5.21 -20.25
C GLU A 96 -2.52 -6.26 -20.34
N LEU A 97 -2.17 -6.91 -19.24
CA LEU A 97 -1.19 -7.99 -19.22
C LEU A 97 -1.62 -9.18 -20.08
N LYS A 98 -2.90 -9.54 -20.02
CA LYS A 98 -3.46 -10.60 -20.89
C LYS A 98 -3.39 -10.24 -22.37
N LYS A 99 -3.74 -9.01 -22.72
CA LYS A 99 -3.63 -8.52 -24.11
C LYS A 99 -2.19 -8.55 -24.61
N LYS A 100 -1.24 -8.09 -23.82
CA LYS A 100 0.19 -8.15 -24.17
C LYS A 100 0.67 -9.58 -24.39
N LYS A 101 0.31 -10.50 -23.51
CA LYS A 101 0.67 -11.91 -23.63
C LYS A 101 0.06 -12.55 -24.87
N GLN A 102 -1.19 -12.23 -25.21
CA GLN A 102 -1.82 -12.72 -26.44
C GLN A 102 -1.13 -12.18 -27.69
N GLN A 103 -0.80 -10.89 -27.72
CA GLN A 103 -0.06 -10.27 -28.83
C GLN A 103 1.32 -10.89 -29.02
N GLU A 104 2.05 -11.16 -27.94
CA GLU A 104 3.33 -11.85 -28.00
C GLU A 104 3.22 -13.28 -28.55
N LYS A 105 2.19 -14.02 -28.12
CA LYS A 105 1.92 -15.37 -28.62
C LYS A 105 1.59 -15.36 -30.11
N GLU A 106 0.70 -14.48 -30.53
CA GLU A 106 0.34 -14.33 -31.94
C GLU A 106 1.54 -13.93 -32.80
N ALA A 107 2.39 -13.01 -32.31
CA ALA A 107 3.61 -12.61 -32.99
C ALA A 107 4.59 -13.79 -33.14
N LYS A 108 4.77 -14.58 -32.08
CA LYS A 108 5.61 -15.79 -32.12
C LYS A 108 5.06 -16.85 -33.04
N GLU A 109 3.76 -17.08 -33.05
CA GLU A 109 3.10 -18.02 -33.97
C GLU A 109 3.28 -17.62 -35.45
N LYS A 110 3.10 -16.32 -35.73
CA LYS A 110 3.32 -15.79 -37.08
C LYS A 110 4.77 -15.93 -37.54
N GLU A 111 5.74 -15.67 -36.67
CA GLU A 111 7.15 -15.88 -36.96
C GLU A 111 7.46 -17.37 -37.24
N LEU A 112 6.89 -18.26 -36.46
CA LEU A 112 7.05 -19.72 -36.66
C LEU A 112 6.42 -20.18 -37.97
N GLU A 113 5.25 -19.69 -38.33
CA GLU A 113 4.61 -19.99 -39.63
C GLU A 113 5.43 -19.48 -40.81
N LEU A 114 5.97 -18.23 -40.71
CA LEU A 114 6.85 -17.69 -41.73
C LEU A 114 8.14 -18.49 -41.90
N LYS A 115 8.77 -18.92 -40.82
CA LYS A 115 9.95 -19.77 -40.84
C LYS A 115 9.66 -21.15 -41.46
N LYS A 116 8.55 -21.77 -41.13
CA LYS A 116 8.09 -23.01 -41.73
C LYS A 116 7.80 -22.86 -43.23
N GLY A 117 7.20 -21.73 -43.62
CA GLY A 117 6.97 -21.42 -45.02
C GLY A 117 8.27 -21.26 -45.84
N GLU A 118 9.29 -20.63 -45.28
CA GLU A 118 10.61 -20.49 -45.87
C GLU A 118 11.35 -21.84 -45.99
N GLU A 119 11.32 -22.67 -44.96
CA GLU A 119 11.91 -24.03 -44.98
C GLU A 119 11.26 -24.94 -46.05
N ILE A 120 9.94 -24.83 -46.24
CA ILE A 120 9.24 -25.58 -47.30
C ILE A 120 9.65 -25.11 -48.70
N LYS A 121 9.88 -23.79 -48.89
CA LYS A 121 10.37 -23.26 -50.15
C LYS A 121 11.82 -23.65 -50.47
N ASP A 122 12.67 -23.69 -49.48
CA ASP A 122 14.08 -24.08 -49.61
C ASP A 122 14.25 -25.61 -49.77
N GLY A 123 13.26 -26.42 -49.40
CA GLY A 123 13.24 -27.86 -49.51
C GLY A 123 12.90 -28.42 -50.91
N ASN A 124 12.62 -27.54 -51.86
CA ASN A 124 12.42 -27.87 -53.23
C ASN A 124 13.69 -27.55 -54.06
#